data_5798aab4250be73075ebd55611c71fb9
#
_entry.id   5798aab4250be73075ebd55611c71fb9
#
_cell.length_a   1.000
_cell.length_b   1.000
_cell.length_c   1.000
_cell.angle_alpha   90.00
_cell.angle_beta   90.00
_cell.angle_gamma   90.00
#
_symmetry.space_group_name_H-M   'P 1'
#
loop_
_entity.id
_entity.type
_entity.pdbx_description
1 polymer ?
#
loop_
_entity_poly.entity_id
_entity_poly.type
_entity_poly.pdbx_seq_one_letter_code
_entity_poly.pdbx_strand_id
1 'polypeptide(L)'
;MLVGLYAAKYIGLLAEDTLQPHTDEVDRAGSCDTYELEVDERLSDLQGKLFIEWGQGTRAWVQRADNQNKPIIELRREFKEADFPGFLNFMEPLSKIEGLPKTWIAMLKQTSGVYLLTCPKTKEQYVGSAYGAEGFWQRWMEYVLTVHGGNISLKSRERSDYQVSILEVAGSGSNSDDILKMESRWKEKLQSREMGLNKN
;
A
#
# COMPACT_ATOMS: atom_id res chain seq x y z
N MET A 1 -0.38 -11.51 13.84
CA MET A 1 1.08 -11.39 14.08
C MET A 1 1.33 -10.37 15.18
N LEU A 2 2.26 -10.63 16.09
CA LEU A 2 2.70 -9.66 17.10
C LEU A 2 3.56 -8.58 16.43
N VAL A 3 3.13 -7.33 16.51
CA VAL A 3 3.88 -6.18 15.96
C VAL A 3 4.77 -5.55 17.03
N GLY A 4 4.30 -5.52 18.28
CA GLY A 4 5.06 -4.99 19.40
C GLY A 4 4.23 -5.06 20.69
N LEU A 5 4.89 -4.84 21.82
CA LEU A 5 4.29 -4.61 23.13
C LEU A 5 4.55 -3.17 23.52
N TYR A 6 3.52 -2.48 24.03
CA TYR A 6 3.63 -1.08 24.43
C TYR A 6 2.95 -0.88 25.78
N ALA A 7 3.62 -0.12 26.65
CA ALA A 7 2.99 0.47 27.80
C ALA A 7 2.23 1.73 27.35
N ALA A 8 0.94 1.81 27.66
CA ALA A 8 0.10 2.92 27.26
C ALA A 8 -0.27 3.75 28.51
N LYS A 9 0.09 5.03 28.52
CA LYS A 9 -0.24 5.97 29.57
C LYS A 9 -1.25 6.97 29.05
N TYR A 10 -2.42 7.02 29.69
CA TYR A 10 -3.43 8.02 29.38
C TYR A 10 -2.92 9.43 29.70
N ILE A 11 -3.01 10.35 28.74
CA ILE A 11 -2.56 11.74 28.90
C ILE A 11 -3.67 12.78 28.77
N GLY A 12 -4.89 12.37 28.45
CA GLY A 12 -6.05 13.26 28.36
C GLY A 12 -6.84 13.08 27.07
N LEU A 13 -7.76 14.00 26.82
CA LEU A 13 -8.48 14.09 25.56
C LEU A 13 -7.59 14.76 24.51
N LEU A 14 -7.88 14.51 23.23
CA LEU A 14 -7.20 15.15 22.11
C LEU A 14 -7.20 16.67 22.26
N ALA A 15 -6.03 17.29 22.28
CA ALA A 15 -5.87 18.70 22.62
C ALA A 15 -6.29 19.65 21.48
N GLU A 16 -6.09 19.24 20.24
CA GLU A 16 -6.37 20.04 19.05
C GLU A 16 -6.91 19.18 17.91
N ASP A 17 -7.58 19.81 16.93
CA ASP A 17 -8.08 19.14 15.74
C ASP A 17 -6.92 18.47 14.97
N THR A 18 -6.99 17.18 14.74
CA THR A 18 -5.92 16.40 14.13
C THR A 18 -6.43 15.63 12.92
N LEU A 19 -5.72 15.76 11.81
CA LEU A 19 -6.03 14.98 10.60
C LEU A 19 -5.67 13.51 10.82
N GLN A 20 -6.62 12.61 10.56
CA GLN A 20 -6.38 11.18 10.67
C GLN A 20 -5.32 10.74 9.63
N PRO A 21 -4.33 9.93 10.02
CA PRO A 21 -3.45 9.29 9.05
C PRO A 21 -4.27 8.42 8.11
N HIS A 22 -4.05 8.51 6.82
CA HIS A 22 -4.69 7.69 5.78
C HIS A 22 -6.17 7.98 5.46
N THR A 23 -6.77 9.00 6.06
CA THR A 23 -8.11 9.48 5.71
C THR A 23 -8.08 11.01 5.55
N ASP A 24 -9.11 11.58 4.93
CA ASP A 24 -9.28 13.05 4.88
C ASP A 24 -10.18 13.53 6.05
N GLU A 25 -10.43 12.67 7.03
CA GLU A 25 -11.25 12.98 8.19
C GLU A 25 -10.42 13.68 9.28
N VAL A 26 -11.08 14.58 10.01
CA VAL A 26 -10.47 15.33 11.12
C VAL A 26 -11.09 14.88 12.43
N ASP A 27 -10.26 14.35 13.33
CA ASP A 27 -10.62 14.16 14.71
C ASP A 27 -10.63 15.50 15.43
N ARG A 28 -11.78 15.87 16.01
CA ARG A 28 -11.95 17.14 16.70
C ARG A 28 -11.31 17.11 18.09
N ALA A 29 -10.82 18.22 18.55
CA ALA A 29 -10.37 18.39 19.93
C ALA A 29 -11.43 17.89 20.90
N GLY A 30 -11.04 17.08 21.89
CA GLY A 30 -11.92 16.48 22.88
C GLY A 30 -12.72 15.25 22.40
N SER A 31 -12.61 14.82 21.15
CA SER A 31 -13.42 13.71 20.60
C SER A 31 -12.92 12.32 20.99
N CYS A 32 -11.63 12.17 21.30
CA CYS A 32 -11.03 10.88 21.62
C CYS A 32 -9.97 10.99 22.72
N ASP A 33 -9.71 9.84 23.36
CA ASP A 33 -8.67 9.70 24.37
C ASP A 33 -7.28 9.64 23.70
N THR A 34 -6.29 10.28 24.33
CA THR A 34 -4.91 10.30 23.86
C THR A 34 -4.01 9.56 24.85
N TYR A 35 -3.07 8.80 24.30
CA TYR A 35 -2.13 7.97 25.05
C TYR A 35 -0.69 8.22 24.61
N GLU A 36 0.21 8.30 25.55
CA GLU A 36 1.64 8.18 25.35
C GLU A 36 2.02 6.69 25.31
N LEU A 37 2.76 6.27 24.32
CA LEU A 37 3.15 4.88 24.12
C LEU A 37 4.67 4.73 24.31
N GLU A 38 5.07 3.84 25.21
CA GLU A 38 6.46 3.43 25.38
C GLU A 38 6.62 1.97 24.96
N VAL A 39 7.70 1.66 24.22
CA VAL A 39 8.00 0.28 23.81
C VAL A 39 8.37 -0.54 25.03
N ASP A 40 7.73 -1.70 25.19
CA ASP A 40 8.06 -2.68 26.21
C ASP A 40 8.82 -3.85 25.57
N GLU A 41 10.09 -3.97 25.90
CA GLU A 41 11.01 -4.92 25.27
C GLU A 41 10.80 -6.40 25.69
N ARG A 42 9.90 -6.68 26.66
CA ARG A 42 9.69 -8.05 27.18
C ARG A 42 9.33 -9.10 26.13
N LEU A 43 8.73 -8.69 25.01
CA LEU A 43 8.35 -9.58 23.92
C LEU A 43 9.02 -9.22 22.58
N SER A 44 10.12 -8.48 22.61
CA SER A 44 10.82 -8.01 21.41
C SER A 44 11.35 -9.16 20.54
N ASP A 45 11.79 -10.27 21.15
CA ASP A 45 12.23 -11.48 20.47
C ASP A 45 11.12 -12.26 19.76
N LEU A 46 9.85 -12.00 20.10
CA LEU A 46 8.65 -12.58 19.47
C LEU A 46 8.03 -11.68 18.40
N GLN A 47 8.52 -10.47 18.26
CA GLN A 47 8.03 -9.51 17.27
C GLN A 47 8.19 -10.05 15.84
N GLY A 48 7.11 -10.02 15.07
CA GLY A 48 7.07 -10.59 13.73
C GLY A 48 7.04 -12.12 13.65
N LYS A 49 7.20 -12.82 14.77
CA LYS A 49 7.30 -14.29 14.83
C LYS A 49 6.08 -14.95 15.47
N LEU A 50 5.42 -14.27 16.41
CA LEU A 50 4.27 -14.79 17.13
C LEU A 50 2.97 -14.47 16.41
N PHE A 51 2.16 -15.46 16.12
CA PHE A 51 0.84 -15.33 15.50
C PHE A 51 -0.22 -15.88 16.44
N ILE A 52 -1.28 -15.11 16.63
CA ILE A 52 -2.45 -15.48 17.43
C ILE A 52 -3.68 -15.54 16.56
N GLU A 53 -4.65 -16.34 16.96
CA GLU A 53 -5.97 -16.34 16.34
C GLU A 53 -6.76 -15.10 16.79
N TRP A 54 -7.09 -14.24 15.86
CA TRP A 54 -7.86 -13.02 16.18
C TRP A 54 -9.34 -13.31 16.42
N GLY A 55 -9.89 -14.39 15.80
CA GLY A 55 -11.29 -14.76 15.83
C GLY A 55 -12.13 -14.06 14.76
N GLN A 56 -13.44 -14.32 14.79
CA GLN A 56 -14.37 -13.87 13.74
C GLN A 56 -14.78 -12.37 13.84
N GLY A 57 -14.26 -11.64 14.82
CA GLY A 57 -14.61 -10.25 15.08
C GLY A 57 -14.00 -9.28 14.05
N THR A 58 -14.54 -9.23 12.85
CA THR A 58 -14.06 -8.34 11.76
C THR A 58 -14.30 -6.85 12.04
N ARG A 59 -15.22 -6.50 12.96
CA ARG A 59 -15.55 -5.10 13.29
C ARG A 59 -14.78 -4.56 14.51
N ALA A 60 -14.29 -5.42 15.39
CA ALA A 60 -13.56 -5.01 16.59
C ALA A 60 -12.05 -5.22 16.38
N TRP A 61 -11.39 -4.20 15.86
CA TRP A 61 -9.92 -4.21 15.72
C TRP A 61 -9.19 -4.06 17.06
N VAL A 62 -9.91 -3.63 18.12
CA VAL A 62 -9.43 -3.61 19.50
C VAL A 62 -10.16 -4.67 20.33
N GLN A 63 -9.41 -5.50 21.05
CA GLN A 63 -9.97 -6.54 21.93
C GLN A 63 -9.25 -6.53 23.27
N ARG A 64 -10.02 -6.71 24.36
CA ARG A 64 -9.48 -6.79 25.72
C ARG A 64 -8.94 -8.20 25.97
N ALA A 65 -7.67 -8.29 26.33
CA ALA A 65 -6.99 -9.57 26.59
C ALA A 65 -7.47 -10.27 27.87
N ASP A 66 -7.98 -9.50 28.85
CA ASP A 66 -8.54 -10.03 30.11
C ASP A 66 -9.84 -10.83 29.91
N ASN A 67 -10.56 -10.59 28.82
CA ASN A 67 -11.83 -11.24 28.50
C ASN A 67 -11.70 -12.38 27.47
N GLN A 68 -10.57 -12.48 26.81
CA GLN A 68 -10.42 -13.38 25.68
C GLN A 68 -9.03 -14.02 25.67
N ASN A 69 -8.98 -15.31 25.92
CA ASN A 69 -7.77 -16.08 25.71
C ASN A 69 -7.55 -16.31 24.20
N LYS A 70 -6.45 -15.80 23.65
CA LYS A 70 -6.11 -15.93 22.24
C LYS A 70 -5.12 -17.08 22.05
N PRO A 71 -5.49 -18.15 21.35
CA PRO A 71 -4.55 -19.22 21.08
C PRO A 71 -3.43 -18.76 20.17
N ILE A 72 -2.22 -19.19 20.48
CA ILE A 72 -1.07 -19.06 19.60
C ILE A 72 -1.22 -20.09 18.50
N ILE A 73 -1.30 -19.64 17.25
CA ILE A 73 -1.45 -20.53 16.09
C ILE A 73 -0.12 -20.84 15.41
N GLU A 74 0.85 -19.95 15.55
CA GLU A 74 2.18 -20.13 14.95
C GLU A 74 3.24 -19.36 15.74
N LEU A 75 4.40 -19.99 15.93
CA LEU A 75 5.63 -19.34 16.40
C LEU A 75 6.76 -19.66 15.43
N ARG A 76 7.21 -18.64 14.69
CA ARG A 76 8.31 -18.76 13.74
C ARG A 76 9.65 -18.57 14.43
N ARG A 77 10.67 -19.30 13.99
CA ARG A 77 12.03 -19.13 14.49
C ARG A 77 12.62 -17.78 14.06
N GLU A 78 12.28 -17.33 12.86
CA GLU A 78 12.75 -16.09 12.26
C GLU A 78 11.58 -15.30 11.67
N PHE A 79 11.73 -13.98 11.65
CA PHE A 79 10.82 -13.13 10.88
C PHE A 79 11.05 -13.40 9.39
N LYS A 80 10.02 -13.80 8.69
CA LYS A 80 10.03 -13.94 7.24
C LYS A 80 9.02 -12.97 6.64
N GLU A 81 9.53 -12.04 5.84
CA GLU A 81 8.65 -11.22 4.98
C GLU A 81 7.83 -12.13 4.05
N ALA A 82 6.65 -11.66 3.65
CA ALA A 82 5.85 -12.36 2.65
C ALA A 82 6.67 -12.53 1.36
N ASP A 83 6.56 -13.68 0.74
CA ASP A 83 7.20 -13.93 -0.55
C ASP A 83 6.56 -13.02 -1.62
N PHE A 84 7.38 -12.50 -2.54
CA PHE A 84 6.88 -11.70 -3.65
C PHE A 84 5.94 -12.52 -4.52
N PRO A 85 4.71 -12.04 -4.84
CA PRO A 85 3.71 -12.83 -5.55
C PRO A 85 4.04 -13.10 -7.02
N GLY A 86 5.13 -12.49 -7.50
CA GLY A 86 5.46 -12.43 -8.92
C GLY A 86 4.83 -11.21 -9.60
N PHE A 87 5.50 -10.69 -10.62
CA PHE A 87 5.09 -9.45 -11.27
C PHE A 87 3.66 -9.51 -11.84
N LEU A 88 3.29 -10.59 -12.50
CA LEU A 88 1.96 -10.74 -13.11
C LEU A 88 0.81 -10.92 -12.09
N ASN A 89 1.15 -11.34 -10.87
CA ASN A 89 0.17 -11.46 -9.79
C ASN A 89 0.19 -10.25 -8.84
N PHE A 90 1.12 -9.31 -9.07
CA PHE A 90 1.21 -8.12 -8.23
C PHE A 90 -0.01 -7.23 -8.41
N MET A 91 -0.72 -7.01 -7.31
CA MET A 91 -1.93 -6.19 -7.27
C MET A 91 -2.08 -5.61 -5.86
N GLU A 92 -1.88 -4.30 -5.71
CA GLU A 92 -1.98 -3.62 -4.42
C GLU A 92 -2.63 -2.24 -4.57
N PRO A 93 -3.32 -1.72 -3.55
CA PRO A 93 -3.73 -0.32 -3.53
C PRO A 93 -2.51 0.59 -3.37
N LEU A 94 -2.55 1.78 -3.97
CA LEU A 94 -1.45 2.75 -3.90
C LEU A 94 -1.09 3.14 -2.46
N SER A 95 -2.08 3.20 -1.55
CA SER A 95 -1.85 3.48 -0.13
C SER A 95 -0.94 2.47 0.58
N LYS A 96 -0.81 1.26 0.05
CA LYS A 96 0.06 0.22 0.63
C LYS A 96 1.47 0.20 0.03
N ILE A 97 1.72 0.91 -1.04
CA ILE A 97 3.01 0.82 -1.78
C ILE A 97 4.19 1.17 -0.87
N GLU A 98 4.08 2.25 -0.10
CA GLU A 98 5.16 2.68 0.80
C GLU A 98 5.50 1.63 1.88
N GLY A 99 4.50 0.88 2.34
CA GLY A 99 4.64 -0.15 3.38
C GLY A 99 4.94 -1.56 2.87
N LEU A 100 5.29 -1.75 1.60
CA LEU A 100 5.63 -3.06 1.05
C LEU A 100 6.90 -3.65 1.70
N PRO A 101 7.03 -4.99 1.75
CA PRO A 101 8.25 -5.66 2.17
C PRO A 101 9.49 -5.14 1.42
N LYS A 102 10.62 -4.98 2.11
CA LYS A 102 11.86 -4.46 1.51
C LYS A 102 12.33 -5.29 0.32
N THR A 103 12.12 -6.60 0.37
CA THR A 103 12.43 -7.52 -0.73
C THR A 103 11.59 -7.23 -1.96
N TRP A 104 10.29 -6.91 -1.80
CA TRP A 104 9.39 -6.52 -2.89
C TRP A 104 9.81 -5.19 -3.51
N ILE A 105 10.11 -4.21 -2.65
CA ILE A 105 10.59 -2.88 -3.09
C ILE A 105 11.85 -3.02 -3.93
N ALA A 106 12.82 -3.86 -3.52
CA ALA A 106 14.03 -4.09 -4.28
C ALA A 106 13.76 -4.67 -5.68
N MET A 107 12.81 -5.61 -5.78
CA MET A 107 12.41 -6.19 -7.08
C MET A 107 11.71 -5.15 -7.97
N LEU A 108 10.80 -4.34 -7.39
CA LEU A 108 10.08 -3.31 -8.13
C LEU A 108 10.99 -2.16 -8.60
N LYS A 109 12.04 -1.84 -7.84
CA LYS A 109 13.06 -0.86 -8.23
C LYS A 109 13.90 -1.31 -9.43
N GLN A 110 14.17 -2.59 -9.54
CA GLN A 110 15.01 -3.14 -10.59
C GLN A 110 14.23 -3.48 -11.88
N THR A 111 12.92 -3.26 -11.87
CA THR A 111 12.05 -3.74 -12.94
C THR A 111 11.27 -2.61 -13.57
N SER A 112 11.35 -2.55 -14.90
CA SER A 112 10.61 -1.60 -15.75
C SER A 112 9.49 -2.31 -16.50
N GLY A 113 8.50 -1.55 -17.00
CA GLY A 113 7.41 -2.13 -17.79
C GLY A 113 6.15 -1.29 -17.81
N VAL A 114 5.02 -1.95 -18.03
CA VAL A 114 3.70 -1.33 -18.14
C VAL A 114 2.80 -1.79 -17.00
N TYR A 115 2.07 -0.85 -16.43
CA TYR A 115 1.15 -1.08 -15.30
C TYR A 115 -0.23 -0.48 -15.57
N LEU A 116 -1.19 -0.93 -14.80
CA LEU A 116 -2.57 -0.47 -14.80
C LEU A 116 -2.91 0.14 -13.45
N LEU A 117 -3.49 1.34 -13.46
CA LEU A 117 -4.23 1.89 -12.32
C LEU A 117 -5.71 1.71 -12.57
N THR A 118 -6.44 1.17 -11.60
CA THR A 118 -7.89 1.03 -11.65
C THR A 118 -8.51 1.79 -10.49
N CYS A 119 -9.43 2.70 -10.78
CA CYS A 119 -10.20 3.38 -9.75
C CYS A 119 -11.20 2.40 -9.11
N PRO A 120 -11.17 2.16 -7.80
CA PRO A 120 -12.09 1.23 -7.16
C PRO A 120 -13.55 1.72 -7.18
N LYS A 121 -13.76 3.04 -7.26
CA LYS A 121 -15.09 3.67 -7.28
C LYS A 121 -15.70 3.66 -8.68
N THR A 122 -15.00 4.24 -9.66
CA THR A 122 -15.54 4.47 -11.02
C THR A 122 -15.23 3.35 -12.01
N LYS A 123 -14.28 2.46 -11.66
CA LYS A 123 -13.74 1.42 -12.54
C LYS A 123 -12.96 1.94 -13.75
N GLU A 124 -12.78 3.26 -13.85
CA GLU A 124 -11.93 3.85 -14.89
C GLU A 124 -10.49 3.37 -14.75
N GLN A 125 -9.85 3.15 -15.88
CA GLN A 125 -8.52 2.58 -15.99
C GLN A 125 -7.53 3.57 -16.59
N TYR A 126 -6.30 3.54 -16.10
CA TYR A 126 -5.17 4.26 -16.65
C TYR A 126 -4.01 3.30 -16.88
N VAL A 127 -3.55 3.20 -18.10
CA VAL A 127 -2.33 2.46 -18.47
C VAL A 127 -1.15 3.42 -18.43
N GLY A 128 -0.11 3.06 -17.71
CA GLY A 128 1.13 3.83 -17.63
C GLY A 128 2.36 2.95 -17.76
N SER A 129 3.49 3.58 -18.00
CA SER A 129 4.79 2.92 -18.06
C SER A 129 5.71 3.40 -16.94
N ALA A 130 6.60 2.52 -16.52
CA ALA A 130 7.66 2.77 -15.59
C ALA A 130 9.00 2.42 -16.26
N TYR A 131 9.86 3.41 -16.40
CA TYR A 131 11.22 3.27 -16.90
C TYR A 131 12.12 4.28 -16.17
N GLY A 132 13.39 3.98 -16.07
CA GLY A 132 14.35 4.79 -15.31
C GLY A 132 15.03 3.98 -14.19
N ALA A 133 15.81 4.65 -13.36
CA ALA A 133 16.73 4.02 -12.42
C ALA A 133 16.04 3.17 -11.32
N GLU A 134 14.83 3.52 -10.91
CA GLU A 134 14.09 2.82 -9.86
C GLU A 134 12.74 2.25 -10.33
N GLY A 135 12.57 2.00 -11.63
CA GLY A 135 11.50 1.22 -12.25
C GLY A 135 10.09 1.53 -11.75
N PHE A 136 9.33 0.48 -11.45
CA PHE A 136 7.95 0.60 -10.96
C PHE A 136 7.85 1.35 -9.63
N TRP A 137 8.82 1.15 -8.72
CA TRP A 137 8.81 1.76 -7.40
C TRP A 137 8.77 3.27 -7.47
N GLN A 138 9.71 3.88 -8.18
CA GLN A 138 9.78 5.35 -8.31
C GLN A 138 8.48 5.91 -8.87
N ARG A 139 7.98 5.26 -9.94
CA ARG A 139 6.78 5.74 -10.62
C ARG A 139 5.54 5.71 -9.73
N TRP A 140 5.37 4.67 -8.93
CA TRP A 140 4.23 4.57 -8.01
C TRP A 140 4.37 5.47 -6.80
N MET A 141 5.58 5.69 -6.29
CA MET A 141 5.82 6.67 -5.24
C MET A 141 5.47 8.11 -5.69
N GLU A 142 5.66 8.45 -6.97
CA GLU A 142 5.19 9.73 -7.52
C GLU A 142 3.65 9.86 -7.40
N TYR A 143 2.89 8.79 -7.58
CA TYR A 143 1.43 8.81 -7.35
C TYR A 143 1.09 8.91 -5.87
N VAL A 144 1.77 8.18 -5.00
CA VAL A 144 1.56 8.25 -3.55
C VAL A 144 1.77 9.67 -3.05
N LEU A 145 2.85 10.32 -3.47
CA LEU A 145 3.21 11.67 -3.02
C LEU A 145 2.34 12.78 -3.64
N THR A 146 1.97 12.65 -4.92
CA THR A 146 1.30 13.72 -5.66
C THR A 146 -0.17 13.46 -5.95
N VAL A 147 -0.66 12.25 -5.66
CA VAL A 147 -1.99 11.72 -5.98
C VAL A 147 -2.23 11.51 -7.49
N HIS A 148 -1.47 12.15 -8.35
CA HIS A 148 -1.70 12.13 -9.81
C HIS A 148 -0.48 11.73 -10.65
N GLY A 149 0.73 11.62 -10.05
CA GLY A 149 1.96 11.26 -10.76
C GLY A 149 2.24 12.10 -12.01
N GLY A 150 1.82 13.37 -12.01
CA GLY A 150 1.91 14.26 -13.18
C GLY A 150 0.80 14.12 -14.22
N ASN A 151 -0.11 13.14 -14.09
CA ASN A 151 -1.18 12.92 -15.06
C ASN A 151 -2.33 13.94 -14.93
N ILE A 152 -2.66 14.64 -16.03
CA ILE A 152 -3.69 15.68 -16.05
C ILE A 152 -5.08 15.12 -15.78
N SER A 153 -5.40 13.94 -16.30
CA SER A 153 -6.71 13.30 -16.10
C SER A 153 -6.94 12.87 -14.66
N LEU A 154 -5.89 12.45 -13.96
CA LEU A 154 -5.96 12.10 -12.53
C LEU A 154 -6.06 13.35 -11.65
N LYS A 155 -5.46 14.48 -12.05
CA LYS A 155 -5.57 15.77 -11.34
C LYS A 155 -7.00 16.29 -11.21
N SER A 156 -7.84 16.02 -12.19
CA SER A 156 -9.22 16.49 -12.24
C SER A 156 -10.22 15.54 -11.56
N ARG A 157 -9.76 14.42 -10.99
CA ARG A 157 -10.61 13.43 -10.34
C ARG A 157 -10.58 13.58 -8.82
N GLU A 158 -11.68 13.14 -8.20
CA GLU A 158 -11.74 12.95 -6.77
C GLU A 158 -10.66 11.97 -6.30
N ARG A 159 -10.05 12.24 -5.15
CA ARG A 159 -9.05 11.34 -4.56
C ARG A 159 -9.64 9.94 -4.39
N SER A 160 -8.93 8.96 -4.87
CA SER A 160 -9.28 7.56 -4.74
C SER A 160 -8.02 6.73 -4.55
N ASP A 161 -8.10 5.70 -3.74
CA ASP A 161 -7.02 4.74 -3.55
C ASP A 161 -6.98 3.78 -4.73
N TYR A 162 -6.29 4.19 -5.79
CA TYR A 162 -6.17 3.39 -7.01
C TYR A 162 -5.47 2.07 -6.73
N GLN A 163 -6.04 1.00 -7.26
CA GLN A 163 -5.36 -0.29 -7.33
C GLN A 163 -4.33 -0.28 -8.46
N VAL A 164 -3.08 -0.61 -8.16
CA VAL A 164 -2.03 -0.80 -9.15
C VAL A 164 -1.82 -2.29 -9.43
N SER A 165 -1.64 -2.64 -10.69
CA SER A 165 -1.26 -3.99 -11.14
C SER A 165 -0.25 -3.90 -12.29
N ILE A 166 0.62 -4.91 -12.43
CA ILE A 166 1.60 -4.97 -13.52
C ILE A 166 0.99 -5.72 -14.69
N LEU A 167 1.00 -5.09 -15.87
CA LEU A 167 0.51 -5.69 -17.11
C LEU A 167 1.61 -6.44 -17.86
N GLU A 168 2.81 -5.86 -17.90
CA GLU A 168 3.93 -6.45 -18.65
C GLU A 168 5.25 -5.94 -18.08
N VAL A 169 6.22 -6.82 -17.95
CA VAL A 169 7.59 -6.51 -17.54
C VAL A 169 8.45 -6.38 -18.79
N ALA A 170 9.23 -5.31 -18.85
CA ALA A 170 10.19 -5.10 -19.95
C ALA A 170 11.38 -6.06 -19.81
N GLY A 171 11.86 -6.55 -20.95
CA GLY A 171 13.10 -7.33 -20.98
C GLY A 171 14.31 -6.49 -20.58
N SER A 172 15.36 -7.12 -20.10
CA SER A 172 16.59 -6.44 -19.63
C SER A 172 17.32 -5.61 -20.71
N GLY A 173 17.06 -5.90 -21.99
CA GLY A 173 17.60 -5.12 -23.13
C GLY A 173 16.66 -4.05 -23.66
N SER A 174 15.48 -3.85 -23.09
CA SER A 174 14.51 -2.86 -23.55
C SER A 174 14.95 -1.45 -23.19
N ASN A 175 14.87 -0.54 -24.16
CA ASN A 175 15.06 0.88 -23.94
C ASN A 175 13.71 1.58 -23.64
N SER A 176 13.74 2.88 -23.38
CA SER A 176 12.53 3.67 -23.09
C SER A 176 11.52 3.65 -24.25
N ASP A 177 11.99 3.66 -25.50
CA ASP A 177 11.09 3.65 -26.65
C ASP A 177 10.36 2.31 -26.81
N ASP A 178 11.01 1.21 -26.47
CA ASP A 178 10.39 -0.12 -26.46
C ASP A 178 9.28 -0.17 -25.40
N ILE A 179 9.53 0.39 -24.20
CA ILE A 179 8.54 0.42 -23.13
C ILE A 179 7.35 1.33 -23.49
N LEU A 180 7.59 2.46 -24.16
CA LEU A 180 6.52 3.32 -24.67
C LEU A 180 5.67 2.65 -25.76
N LYS A 181 6.28 1.82 -26.62
CA LYS A 181 5.52 0.97 -27.57
C LYS A 181 4.68 -0.09 -26.86
N MET A 182 5.22 -0.70 -25.80
CA MET A 182 4.46 -1.63 -24.95
C MET A 182 3.26 -0.91 -24.30
N GLU A 183 3.46 0.27 -23.75
CA GLU A 183 2.38 1.09 -23.18
C GLU A 183 1.30 1.41 -24.22
N SER A 184 1.67 1.87 -25.41
CA SER A 184 0.72 2.14 -26.51
C SER A 184 -0.11 0.89 -26.86
N ARG A 185 0.53 -0.26 -26.99
CA ARG A 185 -0.15 -1.54 -27.24
C ARG A 185 -1.16 -1.91 -26.16
N TRP A 186 -0.82 -1.68 -24.88
CA TRP A 186 -1.73 -1.94 -23.78
C TRP A 186 -2.88 -0.92 -23.72
N LYS A 187 -2.64 0.35 -24.05
CA LYS A 187 -3.72 1.35 -24.20
C LYS A 187 -4.75 0.93 -25.25
N GLU A 188 -4.32 0.41 -26.38
CA GLU A 188 -5.20 -0.13 -27.43
C GLU A 188 -5.98 -1.36 -26.96
N LYS A 189 -5.28 -2.35 -26.39
CA LYS A 189 -5.92 -3.58 -25.91
C LYS A 189 -6.98 -3.34 -24.87
N LEU A 190 -6.76 -2.41 -23.95
CA LEU A 190 -7.67 -2.07 -22.87
C LEU A 190 -8.62 -0.92 -23.21
N GLN A 191 -8.51 -0.34 -24.43
CA GLN A 191 -9.31 0.81 -24.87
C GLN A 191 -9.32 1.96 -23.85
N SER A 192 -8.18 2.14 -23.17
CA SER A 192 -8.08 3.07 -22.02
C SER A 192 -8.05 4.55 -22.45
N ARG A 193 -7.93 4.83 -23.75
CA ARG A 193 -8.12 6.17 -24.31
C ARG A 193 -9.60 6.51 -24.46
N GLU A 194 -10.41 5.55 -24.86
CA GLU A 194 -11.85 5.70 -25.11
C GLU A 194 -12.67 5.56 -23.82
N MET A 195 -12.38 4.52 -23.05
CA MET A 195 -13.16 4.14 -21.87
C MET A 195 -12.48 4.47 -20.53
N GLY A 196 -11.25 5.02 -20.56
CA GLY A 196 -10.46 5.25 -19.38
C GLY A 196 -9.88 6.65 -19.26
N LEU A 197 -8.76 6.75 -18.55
CA LEU A 197 -8.11 8.00 -18.14
C LEU A 197 -6.89 8.37 -19.00
N ASN A 198 -6.54 7.60 -20.03
CA ASN A 198 -5.50 7.97 -20.97
C ASN A 198 -6.04 9.01 -21.97
N LYS A 199 -5.34 10.14 -22.10
CA LYS A 199 -5.72 11.24 -23.03
C LYS A 199 -4.66 11.51 -24.08
N ASN A 200 -3.59 10.69 -24.08
CA ASN A 200 -2.46 10.75 -25.02
C ASN A 200 -2.34 9.50 -25.85
#